data_8346e43f2ef73557526a893d37db7af1
#
_entry.id   8346e43f2ef73557526a893d37db7af1
#
_cell.length_a   1.000
_cell.length_b   1.000
_cell.length_c   1.000
_cell.angle_alpha   90.00
_cell.angle_beta   90.00
_cell.angle_gamma   90.00
#
_symmetry.space_group_name_H-M   'P 1'
#
loop_
_entity.id
_entity.type
_entity.pdbx_description
1 polymer ?
#
loop_
_entity_poly.entity_id
_entity_poly.type
_entity_poly.pdbx_seq_one_letter_code
_entity_poly.pdbx_strand_id
1 'polypeptide(L)'
;MKRFLALLFLLFSAFAYANENAVVVAIEEQTPRINPLYDEDHDPTLSLVFSGLTSHDENSHVVPELAKSWQVSDDGLEYVFELRDDAFWHDGVKFSAKDVKFTIEAAQDKKLNAPAISNYEVVKSVEILGDYKVKITLKEPFPPFLDALSFGVLPEHILKGKDIATDKFNDAPIGTGAYKLVKWKKDESLEFVANDKFYKGEPKIKRLFLKIVGDENLRLVGLKSGEIDVALISPTGVNFIKDDKKLSLLKFKSADYRALMFNFNDPLFQDKNVRIALNYAVNKDEIVKNLFHGYASVANNPIEKSFANDSEFKFSYDPQKARELLEKSGFKKNKAGFFEKDGKELGFDIYAFNNDILRVNLAKILSSEFEKFGVRAKAYAKPKTAFSISKVDSFVIGWGSPFDPDFHTYRIFGGFADVSVNENGWNF
;
A
#
# COMPACT_ATOMS: atom_id res chain seq x y z
N MET A 1 -60.03 9.59 -28.71
CA MET A 1 -58.72 8.92 -28.71
C MET A 1 -57.81 9.60 -27.70
N LYS A 2 -57.75 9.07 -26.50
CA LYS A 2 -56.97 9.62 -25.35
C LYS A 2 -55.59 8.98 -25.38
N ARG A 3 -54.54 9.79 -25.54
CA ARG A 3 -53.16 9.34 -25.43
C ARG A 3 -52.81 9.29 -23.95
N PHE A 4 -52.54 8.07 -23.46
CA PHE A 4 -51.90 7.85 -22.16
C PHE A 4 -50.42 8.12 -22.30
N LEU A 5 -49.92 9.16 -21.63
CA LEU A 5 -48.52 9.38 -21.37
C LEU A 5 -48.15 8.61 -20.09
N ALA A 6 -47.45 7.50 -20.22
CA ALA A 6 -46.86 6.81 -19.09
C ALA A 6 -45.57 7.55 -18.71
N LEU A 7 -45.63 8.31 -17.60
CA LEU A 7 -44.46 8.85 -16.93
C LEU A 7 -43.79 7.71 -16.16
N LEU A 8 -42.67 7.24 -16.66
CA LEU A 8 -41.80 6.32 -15.95
C LEU A 8 -41.06 7.16 -14.88
N PHE A 9 -41.59 7.18 -13.64
CA PHE A 9 -40.85 7.65 -12.49
C PHE A 9 -39.81 6.58 -12.14
N LEU A 10 -38.56 6.78 -12.59
CA LEU A 10 -37.40 6.16 -11.99
C LEU A 10 -37.28 6.71 -10.58
N LEU A 11 -37.78 5.94 -9.62
CA LEU A 11 -37.48 6.12 -8.20
C LEU A 11 -35.99 5.82 -8.02
N PHE A 12 -35.13 6.81 -8.23
CA PHE A 12 -33.86 6.89 -7.56
C PHE A 12 -34.21 7.06 -6.06
N SER A 13 -34.16 5.98 -5.34
CA SER A 13 -34.10 6.05 -3.88
C SER A 13 -32.75 6.68 -3.50
N ALA A 14 -32.69 8.00 -3.52
CA ALA A 14 -31.72 8.76 -2.80
C ALA A 14 -31.92 8.39 -1.32
N PHE A 15 -31.16 7.45 -0.80
CA PHE A 15 -31.00 7.28 0.62
C PHE A 15 -30.27 8.53 1.12
N ALA A 16 -31.02 9.57 1.41
CA ALA A 16 -30.55 10.66 2.24
C ALA A 16 -30.27 10.04 3.63
N TYR A 17 -29.03 9.65 3.89
CA TYR A 17 -28.57 9.33 5.22
C TYR A 17 -28.40 10.63 6.03
N ALA A 18 -29.52 11.28 6.30
CA ALA A 18 -29.60 12.36 7.29
C ALA A 18 -29.54 11.72 8.69
N ASN A 19 -28.40 11.13 9.03
CA ASN A 19 -28.10 10.69 10.38
C ASN A 19 -26.90 11.49 10.85
N GLU A 20 -27.07 12.29 11.88
CA GLU A 20 -26.07 13.22 12.44
C GLU A 20 -24.72 12.59 12.85
N ASN A 21 -24.55 11.26 12.69
CA ASN A 21 -23.37 10.49 13.07
C ASN A 21 -22.93 9.44 12.04
N ALA A 22 -23.22 9.65 10.76
CA ALA A 22 -22.79 8.77 9.67
C ALA A 22 -21.78 9.48 8.76
N VAL A 23 -20.77 8.73 8.25
CA VAL A 23 -19.77 9.24 7.29
C VAL A 23 -19.70 8.28 6.11
N VAL A 24 -19.70 8.83 4.90
CA VAL A 24 -19.51 8.10 3.64
C VAL A 24 -18.10 8.37 3.11
N VAL A 25 -17.29 7.35 3.07
CA VAL A 25 -15.92 7.38 2.51
C VAL A 25 -15.91 6.68 1.17
N ALA A 26 -15.44 7.34 0.12
CA ALA A 26 -15.21 6.68 -1.15
C ALA A 26 -13.83 6.04 -1.16
N ILE A 27 -13.79 4.75 -1.49
CA ILE A 27 -12.58 3.96 -1.73
C ILE A 27 -12.49 3.56 -3.21
N GLU A 28 -11.30 3.34 -3.71
CA GLU A 28 -11.08 3.04 -5.13
C GLU A 28 -11.46 1.61 -5.50
N GLU A 29 -11.12 0.68 -4.63
CA GLU A 29 -11.37 -0.75 -4.79
C GLU A 29 -11.61 -1.40 -3.43
N GLN A 30 -12.13 -2.60 -3.41
CA GLN A 30 -12.33 -3.39 -2.22
C GLN A 30 -11.37 -4.58 -2.18
N THR A 31 -11.03 -5.04 -0.98
CA THR A 31 -10.37 -6.34 -0.82
C THR A 31 -11.32 -7.48 -1.22
N PRO A 32 -10.82 -8.57 -1.79
CA PRO A 32 -11.65 -9.74 -2.11
C PRO A 32 -12.19 -10.45 -0.86
N ARG A 33 -11.52 -10.28 0.28
CA ARG A 33 -11.88 -10.86 1.59
C ARG A 33 -11.35 -9.99 2.72
N ILE A 34 -12.06 -9.96 3.86
CA ILE A 34 -11.66 -9.20 5.05
C ILE A 34 -11.04 -10.17 6.06
N ASN A 35 -9.77 -10.48 5.87
CA ASN A 35 -9.00 -11.39 6.72
C ASN A 35 -7.52 -10.99 6.74
N PRO A 36 -6.94 -10.70 7.92
CA PRO A 36 -5.56 -10.26 8.05
C PRO A 36 -4.51 -11.19 7.45
N LEU A 37 -4.75 -12.50 7.39
CA LEU A 37 -3.81 -13.45 6.79
C LEU A 37 -3.63 -13.25 5.29
N TYR A 38 -4.60 -12.62 4.62
CA TYR A 38 -4.65 -12.44 3.18
C TYR A 38 -4.57 -10.98 2.75
N ASP A 39 -4.10 -10.11 3.64
CA ASP A 39 -3.83 -8.71 3.33
C ASP A 39 -2.49 -8.60 2.61
N GLU A 40 -2.53 -8.18 1.35
CA GLU A 40 -1.33 -7.95 0.52
C GLU A 40 -1.02 -6.45 0.39
N ASP A 41 -2.06 -5.60 0.52
CA ASP A 41 -2.00 -4.19 0.14
C ASP A 41 -2.22 -3.22 1.33
N HIS A 42 -2.24 -3.72 2.57
CA HIS A 42 -2.57 -2.94 3.77
C HIS A 42 -3.93 -2.23 3.65
N ASP A 43 -4.96 -2.99 3.30
CA ASP A 43 -6.31 -2.48 3.13
C ASP A 43 -6.81 -1.81 4.44
N PRO A 44 -7.13 -0.51 4.41
CA PRO A 44 -7.60 0.21 5.60
C PRO A 44 -8.89 -0.37 6.20
N THR A 45 -9.66 -1.14 5.42
CA THR A 45 -10.85 -1.85 5.90
C THR A 45 -10.53 -2.83 7.01
N LEU A 46 -9.36 -3.49 6.93
CA LEU A 46 -8.91 -4.45 7.94
C LEU A 46 -8.67 -3.78 9.29
N SER A 47 -8.07 -2.60 9.30
CA SER A 47 -7.80 -1.85 10.54
C SER A 47 -9.06 -1.32 11.23
N LEU A 48 -10.19 -1.23 10.51
CA LEU A 48 -11.48 -0.91 11.13
C LEU A 48 -12.01 -2.09 11.98
N VAL A 49 -11.76 -3.32 11.50
CA VAL A 49 -12.33 -4.54 12.05
C VAL A 49 -11.37 -5.22 13.03
N PHE A 50 -10.07 -5.25 12.71
CA PHE A 50 -9.07 -6.00 13.48
C PHE A 50 -8.06 -5.08 14.14
N SER A 51 -7.52 -5.53 15.26
CA SER A 51 -6.38 -4.90 15.92
C SER A 51 -5.21 -5.87 15.97
N GLY A 52 -3.98 -5.36 15.83
CA GLY A 52 -2.74 -6.10 16.05
C GLY A 52 -2.32 -6.11 17.52
N LEU A 53 -1.20 -6.74 17.85
CA LEU A 53 -0.57 -6.59 19.16
C LEU A 53 0.01 -5.19 19.34
N THR A 54 0.57 -4.66 18.26
CA THR A 54 1.12 -3.31 18.14
C THR A 54 0.32 -2.50 17.13
N SER A 55 0.57 -1.23 17.06
CA SER A 55 0.08 -0.29 16.06
C SER A 55 1.15 0.76 15.78
N HIS A 56 0.84 1.77 14.97
CA HIS A 56 1.76 2.87 14.68
C HIS A 56 1.10 4.22 14.99
N ASP A 57 1.90 5.15 15.49
CA ASP A 57 1.51 6.55 15.63
C ASP A 57 1.60 7.31 14.30
N GLU A 58 1.27 8.60 14.33
CA GLU A 58 1.33 9.49 13.16
C GLU A 58 2.75 9.67 12.59
N ASN A 59 3.78 9.34 13.37
CA ASN A 59 5.19 9.39 12.98
C ASN A 59 5.74 8.02 12.57
N SER A 60 4.86 7.00 12.49
CA SER A 60 5.21 5.61 12.19
C SER A 60 6.04 4.90 13.27
N HIS A 61 6.02 5.40 14.51
CA HIS A 61 6.61 4.68 15.62
C HIS A 61 5.66 3.60 16.12
N VAL A 62 6.23 2.44 16.45
CA VAL A 62 5.46 1.34 17.05
C VAL A 62 4.92 1.73 18.42
N VAL A 63 3.62 1.54 18.61
CA VAL A 63 2.91 1.84 19.86
C VAL A 63 2.09 0.63 20.33
N PRO A 64 1.76 0.54 21.64
CA PRO A 64 0.87 -0.49 22.16
C PRO A 64 -0.52 -0.50 21.54
N GLU A 65 -1.05 -1.72 21.26
CA GLU A 65 -2.42 -1.92 20.80
C GLU A 65 -3.12 -3.00 21.63
N LEU A 66 -3.26 -4.25 21.19
CA LEU A 66 -3.75 -5.36 22.02
C LEU A 66 -2.70 -5.81 23.07
N ALA A 67 -1.42 -5.58 22.83
CA ALA A 67 -0.40 -5.62 23.86
C ALA A 67 -0.34 -4.27 24.58
N LYS A 68 -0.38 -4.27 25.92
CA LYS A 68 -0.19 -3.07 26.76
C LYS A 68 1.28 -2.66 26.83
N SER A 69 2.16 -3.65 26.80
CA SER A 69 3.62 -3.49 26.84
C SER A 69 4.31 -4.78 26.42
N TRP A 70 5.62 -4.67 26.19
CA TRP A 70 6.47 -5.83 25.89
C TRP A 70 7.87 -5.64 26.45
N GLN A 71 8.58 -6.76 26.60
CA GLN A 71 9.99 -6.82 26.91
C GLN A 71 10.70 -7.64 25.85
N VAL A 72 11.90 -7.23 25.46
CA VAL A 72 12.73 -7.91 24.48
C VAL A 72 14.01 -8.32 25.16
N SER A 73 14.48 -9.56 24.95
CA SER A 73 15.76 -10.03 25.45
C SER A 73 16.94 -9.31 24.77
N ASP A 74 18.09 -9.26 25.44
CA ASP A 74 19.27 -8.55 24.94
C ASP A 74 19.78 -9.09 23.58
N ASP A 75 19.52 -10.36 23.28
CA ASP A 75 19.86 -10.99 22.02
C ASP A 75 18.80 -10.78 20.93
N GLY A 76 17.69 -10.11 21.25
CA GLY A 76 16.61 -9.83 20.30
C GLY A 76 15.78 -11.05 19.90
N LEU A 77 15.91 -12.18 20.60
CA LEU A 77 15.25 -13.43 20.25
C LEU A 77 13.94 -13.70 20.99
N GLU A 78 13.78 -13.18 22.21
CA GLU A 78 12.59 -13.42 23.02
C GLU A 78 11.81 -12.13 23.24
N TYR A 79 10.52 -12.18 22.98
CA TYR A 79 9.55 -11.09 23.17
C TYR A 79 8.48 -11.57 24.15
N VAL A 80 8.32 -10.89 25.27
CA VAL A 80 7.28 -11.18 26.26
C VAL A 80 6.27 -10.03 26.26
N PHE A 81 5.03 -10.32 25.88
CA PHE A 81 3.95 -9.34 25.79
C PHE A 81 2.99 -9.46 26.97
N GLU A 82 2.66 -8.33 27.57
CA GLU A 82 1.53 -8.18 28.49
C GLU A 82 0.31 -7.71 27.68
N LEU A 83 -0.71 -8.53 27.60
CA LEU A 83 -1.89 -8.29 26.76
C LEU A 83 -2.99 -7.51 27.50
N ARG A 84 -3.90 -6.93 26.75
CA ARG A 84 -5.11 -6.29 27.29
C ARG A 84 -6.06 -7.35 27.83
N ASP A 85 -6.63 -7.04 28.98
CA ASP A 85 -7.68 -7.85 29.64
C ASP A 85 -9.06 -7.20 29.55
N ASP A 86 -9.14 -6.04 28.88
CA ASP A 86 -10.34 -5.26 28.63
C ASP A 86 -10.80 -5.27 27.15
N ALA A 87 -10.09 -6.03 26.28
CA ALA A 87 -10.45 -6.18 24.89
C ALA A 87 -11.45 -7.36 24.67
N PHE A 88 -12.44 -7.10 23.81
CA PHE A 88 -13.46 -8.07 23.45
C PHE A 88 -13.58 -8.18 21.93
N TRP A 89 -13.83 -9.37 21.45
CA TRP A 89 -14.29 -9.62 20.10
C TRP A 89 -15.68 -8.99 19.87
N HIS A 90 -16.03 -8.70 18.64
CA HIS A 90 -17.30 -8.06 18.29
C HIS A 90 -18.53 -8.87 18.73
N ASP A 91 -18.40 -10.18 18.93
CA ASP A 91 -19.43 -11.08 19.45
C ASP A 91 -19.47 -11.13 20.99
N GLY A 92 -18.58 -10.42 21.67
CA GLY A 92 -18.51 -10.29 23.12
C GLY A 92 -17.62 -11.31 23.82
N VAL A 93 -16.97 -12.22 23.09
CA VAL A 93 -15.96 -13.13 23.67
C VAL A 93 -14.70 -12.33 24.02
N LYS A 94 -14.05 -12.67 25.12
CA LYS A 94 -12.84 -12.00 25.57
C LYS A 94 -11.63 -12.39 24.71
N PHE A 95 -10.84 -11.39 24.31
CA PHE A 95 -9.52 -11.59 23.69
C PHE A 95 -8.54 -12.19 24.69
N SER A 96 -7.63 -13.05 24.23
CA SER A 96 -6.65 -13.73 25.09
C SER A 96 -5.36 -14.11 24.32
N ALA A 97 -4.36 -14.59 25.07
CA ALA A 97 -3.11 -15.13 24.51
C ALA A 97 -3.31 -16.32 23.54
N LYS A 98 -4.45 -17.03 23.63
CA LYS A 98 -4.78 -18.12 22.71
C LYS A 98 -5.00 -17.62 21.30
N ASP A 99 -5.63 -16.47 21.15
CA ASP A 99 -5.89 -15.85 19.84
C ASP A 99 -4.58 -15.41 19.17
N VAL A 100 -3.63 -14.90 19.94
CA VAL A 100 -2.28 -14.53 19.44
C VAL A 100 -1.56 -15.77 18.91
N LYS A 101 -1.50 -16.82 19.73
CA LYS A 101 -0.87 -18.08 19.34
C LYS A 101 -1.52 -18.66 18.10
N PHE A 102 -2.84 -18.73 18.09
CA PHE A 102 -3.62 -19.23 16.95
C PHE A 102 -3.31 -18.47 15.65
N THR A 103 -3.26 -17.13 15.72
CA THR A 103 -2.99 -16.28 14.55
C THR A 103 -1.63 -16.57 13.94
N ILE A 104 -0.58 -16.63 14.78
CA ILE A 104 0.79 -16.91 14.31
C ILE A 104 0.90 -18.32 13.73
N GLU A 105 0.32 -19.32 14.41
CA GLU A 105 0.33 -20.71 13.90
C GLU A 105 -0.44 -20.84 12.58
N ALA A 106 -1.57 -20.12 12.44
CA ALA A 106 -2.34 -20.09 11.19
C ALA A 106 -1.55 -19.41 10.06
N ALA A 107 -0.87 -18.30 10.35
CA ALA A 107 -0.03 -17.62 9.37
C ALA A 107 1.13 -18.50 8.87
N GLN A 108 1.69 -19.36 9.74
CA GLN A 108 2.77 -20.29 9.41
C GLN A 108 2.28 -21.57 8.71
N ASP A 109 0.98 -21.84 8.68
CA ASP A 109 0.45 -23.02 7.98
C ASP A 109 0.55 -22.85 6.46
N LYS A 110 1.53 -23.50 5.86
CA LYS A 110 1.77 -23.47 4.40
C LYS A 110 0.56 -23.91 3.57
N LYS A 111 -0.36 -24.68 4.14
CA LYS A 111 -1.58 -25.12 3.43
C LYS A 111 -2.52 -23.94 3.16
N LEU A 112 -2.49 -22.91 3.98
CA LEU A 112 -3.31 -21.73 3.80
C LEU A 112 -2.79 -20.81 2.69
N ASN A 113 -1.54 -20.98 2.27
CA ASN A 113 -0.87 -20.12 1.28
C ASN A 113 -1.13 -18.62 1.57
N ALA A 114 -0.99 -18.25 2.84
CA ALA A 114 -1.32 -16.92 3.32
C ALA A 114 -0.14 -15.96 3.10
N PRO A 115 -0.30 -14.81 2.43
CA PRO A 115 0.76 -13.82 2.25
C PRO A 115 1.39 -13.37 3.57
N ALA A 116 0.61 -13.32 4.65
CA ALA A 116 1.09 -12.95 5.98
C ALA A 116 2.18 -13.89 6.54
N ILE A 117 2.40 -15.09 5.96
CA ILE A 117 3.47 -16.01 6.38
C ILE A 117 4.82 -15.31 6.45
N SER A 118 5.09 -14.42 5.51
CA SER A 118 6.34 -13.68 5.44
C SER A 118 6.65 -12.84 6.67
N ASN A 119 5.63 -12.44 7.43
CA ASN A 119 5.78 -11.66 8.66
C ASN A 119 6.10 -12.55 9.87
N TYR A 120 5.77 -13.85 9.79
CA TYR A 120 5.83 -14.78 10.90
C TYR A 120 6.79 -15.96 10.70
N GLU A 121 7.41 -16.09 9.52
CA GLU A 121 8.41 -17.17 9.27
C GLU A 121 9.57 -17.16 10.27
N VAL A 122 9.96 -15.98 10.73
CA VAL A 122 11.01 -15.80 11.75
C VAL A 122 10.62 -16.36 13.12
N VAL A 123 9.32 -16.58 13.37
CA VAL A 123 8.87 -17.09 14.68
C VAL A 123 9.18 -18.57 14.82
N LYS A 124 9.89 -18.91 15.90
CA LYS A 124 10.24 -20.28 16.27
C LYS A 124 9.15 -20.92 17.13
N SER A 125 8.62 -20.20 18.11
CA SER A 125 7.60 -20.72 19.02
C SER A 125 6.80 -19.60 19.67
N VAL A 126 5.57 -19.93 20.08
CA VAL A 126 4.66 -19.08 20.86
C VAL A 126 4.24 -19.85 22.11
N GLU A 127 4.59 -19.34 23.28
CA GLU A 127 4.28 -19.89 24.59
C GLU A 127 3.27 -19.03 25.34
N ILE A 128 2.17 -19.63 25.78
CA ILE A 128 1.16 -18.95 26.61
C ILE A 128 1.63 -19.02 28.06
N LEU A 129 1.94 -17.87 28.66
CA LEU A 129 2.38 -17.74 30.04
C LEU A 129 1.21 -17.45 31.00
N GLY A 130 0.05 -17.12 30.45
CA GLY A 130 -1.20 -16.83 31.15
C GLY A 130 -2.25 -16.34 30.17
N ASP A 131 -3.49 -16.11 30.60
CA ASP A 131 -4.57 -15.67 29.71
C ASP A 131 -4.26 -14.37 28.98
N TYR A 132 -3.45 -13.50 29.60
CA TYR A 132 -3.07 -12.18 29.06
C TYR A 132 -1.55 -12.00 29.02
N LYS A 133 -0.81 -13.08 28.87
CA LYS A 133 0.65 -13.01 28.75
C LYS A 133 1.16 -14.08 27.77
N VAL A 134 1.95 -13.65 26.80
CA VAL A 134 2.52 -14.52 25.77
C VAL A 134 3.98 -14.23 25.55
N LYS A 135 4.76 -15.30 25.37
CA LYS A 135 6.16 -15.22 24.94
C LYS A 135 6.27 -15.71 23.51
N ILE A 136 6.92 -14.93 22.66
CA ILE A 136 7.25 -15.28 21.29
C ILE A 136 8.78 -15.37 21.18
N THR A 137 9.27 -16.50 20.68
CA THR A 137 10.70 -16.72 20.44
C THR A 137 10.96 -16.74 18.95
N LEU A 138 11.95 -16.02 18.49
CA LEU A 138 12.39 -15.95 17.10
C LEU A 138 13.49 -16.96 16.79
N LYS A 139 13.68 -17.30 15.53
CA LYS A 139 14.78 -18.15 15.03
C LYS A 139 16.09 -17.37 14.94
N GLU A 140 15.98 -16.09 14.63
CA GLU A 140 17.07 -15.11 14.48
C GLU A 140 16.56 -13.72 14.86
N PRO A 141 17.41 -12.77 15.22
CA PRO A 141 16.99 -11.41 15.50
C PRO A 141 16.36 -10.78 14.26
N PHE A 142 15.17 -10.21 14.44
CA PHE A 142 14.42 -9.55 13.37
C PHE A 142 13.91 -8.20 13.86
N PRO A 143 14.66 -7.11 13.63
CA PRO A 143 14.30 -5.77 14.10
C PRO A 143 12.88 -5.32 13.75
N PRO A 144 12.34 -5.58 12.54
CA PRO A 144 10.98 -5.19 12.18
C PRO A 144 9.87 -6.03 12.83
N PHE A 145 10.18 -6.93 13.77
CA PHE A 145 9.18 -7.86 14.30
C PHE A 145 8.00 -7.17 14.97
N LEU A 146 8.24 -6.07 15.68
CA LEU A 146 7.16 -5.30 16.30
C LEU A 146 6.25 -4.65 15.27
N ASP A 147 6.78 -4.24 14.12
CA ASP A 147 5.98 -3.74 12.98
C ASP A 147 5.12 -4.87 12.39
N ALA A 148 5.69 -6.06 12.25
CA ALA A 148 4.97 -7.24 11.77
C ALA A 148 3.79 -7.63 12.67
N LEU A 149 3.81 -7.30 13.94
CA LEU A 149 2.74 -7.57 14.90
C LEU A 149 1.59 -6.54 14.85
N SER A 150 1.66 -5.54 13.98
CA SER A 150 0.56 -4.61 13.73
C SER A 150 -0.57 -5.21 12.88
N PHE A 151 -0.35 -6.36 12.26
CA PHE A 151 -1.39 -7.11 11.57
C PHE A 151 -2.43 -7.66 12.55
N GLY A 152 -3.68 -7.70 12.08
CA GLY A 152 -4.82 -8.06 12.91
C GLY A 152 -4.75 -9.49 13.48
N VAL A 153 -5.11 -9.64 14.75
CA VAL A 153 -5.25 -10.94 15.39
C VAL A 153 -6.57 -11.60 14.99
N LEU A 154 -6.58 -12.94 14.86
CA LEU A 154 -7.73 -13.76 14.49
C LEU A 154 -8.37 -14.43 15.71
N PRO A 155 -9.73 -14.60 15.71
CA PRO A 155 -10.46 -15.27 16.80
C PRO A 155 -10.29 -16.80 16.78
N GLU A 156 -9.52 -17.35 17.73
CA GLU A 156 -9.36 -18.80 17.86
C GLU A 156 -10.72 -19.50 18.03
N HIS A 157 -11.61 -18.96 18.87
CA HIS A 157 -12.89 -19.54 19.19
C HIS A 157 -13.84 -19.70 17.99
N ILE A 158 -13.63 -18.91 16.92
CA ILE A 158 -14.41 -19.00 15.68
C ILE A 158 -13.73 -19.88 14.65
N LEU A 159 -12.40 -19.75 14.48
CA LEU A 159 -11.69 -20.29 13.31
C LEU A 159 -10.96 -21.61 13.58
N LYS A 160 -10.77 -22.00 14.84
CA LYS A 160 -10.11 -23.26 15.16
C LYS A 160 -10.81 -24.47 14.56
N GLY A 161 -10.04 -25.25 13.80
CA GLY A 161 -10.54 -26.46 13.14
C GLY A 161 -11.33 -26.22 11.86
N LYS A 162 -11.37 -24.97 11.36
CA LYS A 162 -12.01 -24.63 10.09
C LYS A 162 -10.96 -24.41 8.99
N ASP A 163 -11.42 -24.47 7.74
CA ASP A 163 -10.64 -24.02 6.60
C ASP A 163 -10.73 -22.49 6.50
N ILE A 164 -9.73 -21.81 7.06
CA ILE A 164 -9.69 -20.35 7.15
C ILE A 164 -9.72 -19.70 5.75
N ALA A 165 -9.17 -20.35 4.74
CA ALA A 165 -9.08 -19.78 3.40
C ALA A 165 -10.47 -19.59 2.76
N THR A 166 -11.42 -20.45 3.08
CA THR A 166 -12.75 -20.50 2.46
C THR A 166 -13.91 -20.26 3.43
N ASP A 167 -13.63 -20.10 4.74
CA ASP A 167 -14.67 -19.88 5.74
C ASP A 167 -15.45 -18.58 5.49
N LYS A 168 -16.74 -18.59 5.81
CA LYS A 168 -17.64 -17.44 5.72
C LYS A 168 -17.20 -16.25 6.60
N PHE A 169 -16.32 -16.49 7.55
CA PHE A 169 -15.64 -15.44 8.30
C PHE A 169 -15.03 -14.37 7.39
N ASN A 170 -14.52 -14.74 6.24
CA ASN A 170 -13.92 -13.83 5.27
C ASN A 170 -14.90 -12.78 4.70
N ASP A 171 -16.20 -13.06 4.76
CA ASP A 171 -17.27 -12.16 4.29
C ASP A 171 -18.00 -11.47 5.44
N ALA A 172 -17.95 -12.02 6.65
CA ALA A 172 -18.58 -11.50 7.86
C ALA A 172 -17.62 -11.61 9.06
N PRO A 173 -16.52 -10.85 9.05
CA PRO A 173 -15.48 -10.98 10.06
C PRO A 173 -15.92 -10.50 11.43
N ILE A 174 -15.41 -11.17 12.45
CA ILE A 174 -15.49 -10.78 13.86
C ILE A 174 -14.10 -10.39 14.32
N GLY A 175 -13.90 -9.13 14.62
CA GLY A 175 -12.62 -8.58 15.05
C GLY A 175 -12.68 -7.96 16.44
N THR A 176 -11.61 -7.30 16.84
CA THR A 176 -11.49 -6.52 18.09
C THR A 176 -11.46 -5.02 17.84
N GLY A 177 -11.56 -4.61 16.57
CA GLY A 177 -11.38 -3.24 16.12
C GLY A 177 -12.50 -2.29 16.50
N ALA A 178 -12.33 -1.03 16.10
CA ALA A 178 -13.21 0.07 16.42
C ALA A 178 -14.60 -0.02 15.74
N TYR A 179 -14.71 -0.79 14.66
CA TYR A 179 -15.95 -0.93 13.89
C TYR A 179 -16.31 -2.39 13.62
N LYS A 180 -17.61 -2.67 13.65
CA LYS A 180 -18.21 -3.97 13.32
C LYS A 180 -18.79 -3.91 11.91
N LEU A 181 -18.43 -4.86 11.03
CA LEU A 181 -19.06 -4.96 9.72
C LEU A 181 -20.50 -5.45 9.87
N VAL A 182 -21.45 -4.74 9.29
CA VAL A 182 -22.89 -5.08 9.33
C VAL A 182 -23.39 -5.58 8.00
N LYS A 183 -22.84 -5.03 6.91
CA LYS A 183 -23.26 -5.40 5.57
C LYS A 183 -22.16 -5.19 4.57
N TRP A 184 -22.02 -6.16 3.69
CA TRP A 184 -21.12 -6.07 2.55
C TRP A 184 -21.88 -6.40 1.26
N LYS A 185 -21.99 -5.41 0.40
CA LYS A 185 -22.42 -5.58 -0.97
C LYS A 185 -21.18 -5.54 -1.85
N LYS A 186 -20.75 -6.71 -2.33
CA LYS A 186 -19.55 -6.86 -3.17
C LYS A 186 -19.59 -5.85 -4.34
N ASP A 187 -18.46 -5.23 -4.63
CA ASP A 187 -18.25 -4.23 -5.68
C ASP A 187 -19.11 -2.96 -5.57
N GLU A 188 -19.84 -2.78 -4.45
CA GLU A 188 -20.71 -1.61 -4.24
C GLU A 188 -20.35 -0.87 -2.94
N SER A 189 -20.46 -1.53 -1.80
CA SER A 189 -20.29 -0.87 -0.50
C SER A 189 -20.12 -1.79 0.68
N LEU A 190 -19.46 -1.27 1.73
CA LEU A 190 -19.42 -1.87 3.06
C LEU A 190 -20.05 -0.92 4.07
N GLU A 191 -20.84 -1.45 4.99
CA GLU A 191 -21.47 -0.71 6.07
C GLU A 191 -20.95 -1.20 7.42
N PHE A 192 -20.52 -0.26 8.25
CA PHE A 192 -19.98 -0.51 9.58
C PHE A 192 -20.74 0.26 10.64
N VAL A 193 -20.79 -0.29 11.84
CA VAL A 193 -21.26 0.40 13.05
C VAL A 193 -20.13 0.47 14.08
N ALA A 194 -20.12 1.53 14.87
CA ALA A 194 -19.16 1.69 15.95
C ALA A 194 -19.21 0.50 16.93
N ASN A 195 -18.06 0.03 17.37
CA ASN A 195 -17.95 -0.93 18.45
C ASN A 195 -18.07 -0.20 19.79
N ASP A 196 -19.22 -0.32 20.42
CA ASP A 196 -19.55 0.28 21.72
C ASP A 196 -18.67 -0.23 22.88
N LYS A 197 -18.01 -1.39 22.68
CA LYS A 197 -17.09 -2.00 23.64
C LYS A 197 -15.62 -1.90 23.23
N PHE A 198 -15.31 -0.98 22.32
CA PHE A 198 -13.91 -0.82 21.89
C PHE A 198 -13.05 -0.34 23.06
N TYR A 199 -11.97 -1.03 23.33
CA TYR A 199 -11.10 -0.80 24.50
C TYR A 199 -10.41 0.57 24.54
N LYS A 200 -10.36 1.31 23.44
CA LYS A 200 -9.90 2.72 23.39
C LYS A 200 -11.08 3.72 23.48
N GLY A 201 -12.27 3.25 23.76
CA GLY A 201 -13.50 4.04 23.80
C GLY A 201 -14.31 3.96 22.52
N GLU A 202 -15.61 4.13 22.65
CA GLU A 202 -16.53 4.05 21.52
C GLU A 202 -16.23 5.13 20.46
N PRO A 203 -16.14 4.78 19.16
CA PRO A 203 -15.94 5.75 18.09
C PRO A 203 -17.01 6.83 18.05
N LYS A 204 -16.60 8.08 17.78
CA LYS A 204 -17.53 9.21 17.67
C LYS A 204 -18.47 9.07 16.47
N ILE A 205 -17.95 8.59 15.33
CA ILE A 205 -18.73 8.29 14.14
C ILE A 205 -19.44 6.96 14.37
N LYS A 206 -20.77 6.97 14.43
CA LYS A 206 -21.56 5.78 14.78
C LYS A 206 -21.78 4.83 13.62
N ARG A 207 -21.82 5.35 12.40
CA ARG A 207 -21.96 4.55 11.16
C ARG A 207 -20.94 5.01 10.14
N LEU A 208 -20.27 4.07 9.52
CA LEU A 208 -19.29 4.32 8.47
C LEU A 208 -19.68 3.52 7.23
N PHE A 209 -19.75 4.18 6.09
CA PHE A 209 -20.00 3.57 4.80
C PHE A 209 -18.75 3.71 3.94
N LEU A 210 -18.19 2.58 3.51
CA LEU A 210 -17.17 2.59 2.47
C LEU A 210 -17.87 2.33 1.13
N LYS A 211 -17.90 3.32 0.24
CA LYS A 211 -18.50 3.23 -1.09
C LYS A 211 -17.41 3.02 -2.11
N ILE A 212 -17.55 1.98 -2.96
CA ILE A 212 -16.54 1.67 -3.98
C ILE A 212 -16.78 2.57 -5.18
N VAL A 213 -15.86 3.50 -5.43
CA VAL A 213 -15.93 4.49 -6.52
C VAL A 213 -14.55 4.62 -7.15
N GLY A 214 -14.23 3.74 -8.10
CA GLY A 214 -12.92 3.69 -8.74
C GLY A 214 -12.61 4.92 -9.61
N ASP A 215 -13.61 5.53 -10.23
CA ASP A 215 -13.44 6.74 -11.05
C ASP A 215 -13.33 8.00 -10.19
N GLU A 216 -12.21 8.73 -10.31
CA GLU A 216 -11.95 9.94 -9.53
C GLU A 216 -12.95 11.06 -9.84
N ASN A 217 -13.42 11.20 -11.10
CA ASN A 217 -14.37 12.25 -11.42
C ASN A 217 -15.71 12.02 -10.70
N LEU A 218 -16.12 10.74 -10.57
CA LEU A 218 -17.31 10.40 -9.80
C LEU A 218 -17.10 10.69 -8.29
N ARG A 219 -15.90 10.45 -7.74
CA ARG A 219 -15.57 10.84 -6.37
C ARG A 219 -15.65 12.35 -6.17
N LEU A 220 -15.10 13.13 -7.11
CA LEU A 220 -15.13 14.60 -7.07
C LEU A 220 -16.57 15.16 -7.17
N VAL A 221 -17.41 14.58 -8.01
CA VAL A 221 -18.83 14.94 -8.11
C VAL A 221 -19.56 14.59 -6.81
N GLY A 222 -19.31 13.38 -6.27
CA GLY A 222 -19.89 12.93 -4.99
C GLY A 222 -19.54 13.83 -3.81
N LEU A 223 -18.27 14.29 -3.73
CA LEU A 223 -17.84 15.27 -2.72
C LEU A 223 -18.60 16.60 -2.85
N LYS A 224 -18.73 17.13 -4.07
CA LYS A 224 -19.45 18.39 -4.31
C LYS A 224 -20.93 18.30 -4.05
N SER A 225 -21.56 17.17 -4.33
CA SER A 225 -22.99 16.96 -4.07
C SER A 225 -23.29 16.66 -2.59
N GLY A 226 -22.29 16.28 -1.79
CA GLY A 226 -22.46 15.79 -0.44
C GLY A 226 -22.94 14.34 -0.34
N GLU A 227 -22.84 13.57 -1.42
CA GLU A 227 -23.10 12.13 -1.42
C GLU A 227 -21.89 11.34 -0.85
N ILE A 228 -20.72 11.92 -0.91
CA ILE A 228 -19.46 11.44 -0.34
C ILE A 228 -18.93 12.52 0.61
N ASP A 229 -18.58 12.12 1.82
CA ASP A 229 -18.00 13.01 2.84
C ASP A 229 -16.47 13.05 2.76
N VAL A 230 -15.85 11.92 2.46
CA VAL A 230 -14.38 11.77 2.40
C VAL A 230 -13.96 10.96 1.17
N ALA A 231 -12.97 11.44 0.46
CA ALA A 231 -12.36 10.69 -0.64
C ALA A 231 -10.88 11.04 -0.79
N LEU A 232 -10.08 10.05 -1.20
CA LEU A 232 -8.73 10.30 -1.71
C LEU A 232 -8.84 10.85 -3.14
N ILE A 233 -8.12 11.93 -3.41
CA ILE A 233 -8.09 12.57 -4.73
C ILE A 233 -6.65 12.77 -5.19
N SER A 234 -6.45 12.75 -6.50
CA SER A 234 -5.13 13.03 -7.10
C SER A 234 -4.78 14.53 -7.02
N PRO A 235 -3.50 14.87 -7.20
CA PRO A 235 -3.05 16.26 -7.31
C PRO A 235 -3.82 17.07 -8.36
N THR A 236 -4.23 16.45 -9.47
CA THR A 236 -5.04 17.10 -10.52
C THR A 236 -6.47 17.36 -10.07
N GLY A 237 -7.06 16.42 -9.29
CA GLY A 237 -8.41 16.53 -8.74
C GLY A 237 -8.55 17.71 -7.76
N VAL A 238 -7.45 18.10 -7.09
CA VAL A 238 -7.47 19.26 -6.17
C VAL A 238 -7.94 20.54 -6.87
N ASN A 239 -7.58 20.76 -8.13
CA ASN A 239 -8.00 21.93 -8.88
C ASN A 239 -9.53 22.03 -9.06
N PHE A 240 -10.22 20.87 -9.01
CA PHE A 240 -11.65 20.80 -9.14
C PHE A 240 -12.41 21.21 -7.88
N ILE A 241 -11.78 21.05 -6.70
CA ILE A 241 -12.44 21.27 -5.40
C ILE A 241 -11.88 22.44 -4.59
N LYS A 242 -10.67 22.94 -4.88
CA LYS A 242 -9.91 23.90 -4.06
C LYS A 242 -10.67 25.21 -3.72
N ASP A 243 -11.58 25.63 -4.58
CA ASP A 243 -12.36 26.85 -4.42
C ASP A 243 -13.75 26.62 -3.79
N ASP A 244 -14.10 25.37 -3.51
CA ASP A 244 -15.36 25.02 -2.87
C ASP A 244 -15.25 25.18 -1.34
N LYS A 245 -15.96 26.19 -0.81
CA LYS A 245 -15.94 26.53 0.63
C LYS A 245 -16.55 25.46 1.55
N LYS A 246 -17.29 24.50 0.99
CA LYS A 246 -17.90 23.39 1.74
C LYS A 246 -16.92 22.23 1.95
N LEU A 247 -15.83 22.19 1.19
CA LEU A 247 -14.86 21.13 1.23
C LEU A 247 -13.57 21.58 1.91
N SER A 248 -12.94 20.67 2.62
CA SER A 248 -11.62 20.87 3.24
C SER A 248 -10.61 19.92 2.63
N LEU A 249 -9.45 20.45 2.23
CA LEU A 249 -8.34 19.66 1.72
C LEU A 249 -7.39 19.31 2.88
N LEU A 250 -7.33 18.04 3.24
CA LEU A 250 -6.35 17.51 4.18
C LEU A 250 -5.13 17.03 3.39
N LYS A 251 -3.94 17.46 3.81
CA LYS A 251 -2.67 17.06 3.23
C LYS A 251 -1.84 16.34 4.27
N PHE A 252 -1.37 15.17 3.93
CA PHE A 252 -0.44 14.41 4.77
C PHE A 252 0.69 13.85 3.91
N LYS A 253 1.87 13.70 4.51
CA LYS A 253 2.99 13.07 3.82
C LYS A 253 2.77 11.56 3.82
N SER A 254 2.72 10.98 2.63
CA SER A 254 2.73 9.54 2.44
C SER A 254 4.16 9.01 2.44
N ALA A 255 4.33 7.75 2.83
CA ALA A 255 5.57 7.01 2.59
C ALA A 255 5.66 6.52 1.14
N ASP A 256 4.55 6.57 0.41
CA ASP A 256 4.50 6.12 -0.97
C ASP A 256 5.39 6.96 -1.89
N TYR A 257 6.15 6.28 -2.72
CA TYR A 257 6.91 6.90 -3.80
C TYR A 257 6.52 6.31 -5.15
N ARG A 258 6.84 7.02 -6.21
CA ARG A 258 6.75 6.55 -7.60
C ARG A 258 8.16 6.52 -8.18
N ALA A 259 8.54 5.38 -8.74
CA ALA A 259 9.86 5.17 -9.32
C ALA A 259 9.77 4.53 -10.70
N LEU A 260 10.78 4.80 -11.53
CA LEU A 260 11.06 4.00 -12.71
C LEU A 260 12.01 2.89 -12.29
N MET A 261 11.56 1.64 -12.35
CA MET A 261 12.35 0.46 -12.08
C MET A 261 12.95 -0.09 -13.37
N PHE A 262 14.19 -0.52 -13.32
CA PHE A 262 14.91 -1.13 -14.44
C PHE A 262 15.06 -2.63 -14.25
N ASN A 263 14.91 -3.39 -15.31
CA ASN A 263 15.13 -4.83 -15.29
C ASN A 263 16.63 -5.16 -15.35
N PHE A 264 17.19 -5.60 -14.25
CA PHE A 264 18.64 -5.94 -14.17
C PHE A 264 19.02 -7.23 -14.93
N ASN A 265 18.04 -7.98 -15.44
CA ASN A 265 18.35 -9.05 -16.41
C ASN A 265 18.69 -8.49 -17.79
N ASP A 266 18.36 -7.22 -18.07
CA ASP A 266 18.83 -6.54 -19.27
C ASP A 266 20.28 -6.06 -19.06
N PRO A 267 21.24 -6.49 -19.92
CA PRO A 267 22.64 -6.06 -19.84
C PRO A 267 22.82 -4.53 -19.84
N LEU A 268 21.90 -3.78 -20.46
CA LEU A 268 21.92 -2.33 -20.44
C LEU A 268 21.89 -1.77 -19.03
N PHE A 269 21.02 -2.34 -18.18
CA PHE A 269 20.81 -1.86 -16.82
C PHE A 269 21.74 -2.51 -15.79
N GLN A 270 22.57 -3.47 -16.18
CA GLN A 270 23.67 -3.96 -15.35
C GLN A 270 24.78 -2.92 -15.23
N ASP A 271 24.93 -2.02 -16.22
CA ASP A 271 25.90 -0.92 -16.15
C ASP A 271 25.39 0.17 -15.16
N LYS A 272 26.11 0.29 -14.04
CA LYS A 272 25.80 1.29 -13.01
C LYS A 272 25.84 2.73 -13.54
N ASN A 273 26.77 3.05 -14.46
CA ASN A 273 26.88 4.40 -15.00
C ASN A 273 25.65 4.75 -15.84
N VAL A 274 25.10 3.77 -16.59
CA VAL A 274 23.84 3.98 -17.35
C VAL A 274 22.69 4.33 -16.40
N ARG A 275 22.48 3.54 -15.35
CA ARG A 275 21.41 3.80 -14.38
C ARG A 275 21.53 5.18 -13.70
N ILE A 276 22.76 5.54 -13.30
CA ILE A 276 23.03 6.84 -12.67
C ILE A 276 22.84 7.96 -13.69
N ALA A 277 23.29 7.79 -14.94
CA ALA A 277 23.10 8.77 -15.99
C ALA A 277 21.62 9.05 -16.25
N LEU A 278 20.78 8.01 -16.33
CA LEU A 278 19.34 8.17 -16.51
C LEU A 278 18.69 8.93 -15.35
N ASN A 279 19.19 8.78 -14.12
CA ASN A 279 18.75 9.57 -12.96
C ASN A 279 19.08 11.07 -13.10
N TYR A 280 20.29 11.42 -13.57
CA TYR A 280 20.70 12.81 -13.79
C TYR A 280 20.03 13.43 -15.03
N ALA A 281 19.60 12.63 -15.98
CA ALA A 281 18.99 13.08 -17.23
C ALA A 281 17.55 13.61 -17.07
N VAL A 282 16.89 13.35 -15.94
CA VAL A 282 15.47 13.68 -15.73
C VAL A 282 15.33 14.83 -14.74
N ASN A 283 14.59 15.86 -15.15
CA ASN A 283 14.24 16.99 -14.26
C ASN A 283 13.04 16.62 -13.37
N LYS A 284 13.33 16.02 -12.21
CA LYS A 284 12.30 15.57 -11.27
C LYS A 284 11.53 16.73 -10.63
N ASP A 285 12.16 17.90 -10.42
CA ASP A 285 11.49 19.07 -9.87
C ASP A 285 10.40 19.59 -10.81
N GLU A 286 10.66 19.61 -12.13
CA GLU A 286 9.63 19.94 -13.12
C GLU A 286 8.50 18.92 -13.17
N ILE A 287 8.80 17.64 -13.02
CA ILE A 287 7.76 16.59 -12.92
C ILE A 287 6.88 16.83 -11.70
N VAL A 288 7.46 17.06 -10.53
CA VAL A 288 6.71 17.37 -9.31
C VAL A 288 5.84 18.62 -9.50
N LYS A 289 6.39 19.68 -10.10
CA LYS A 289 5.64 20.91 -10.36
C LYS A 289 4.49 20.71 -11.34
N ASN A 290 4.73 20.03 -12.46
CA ASN A 290 3.81 20.01 -13.59
C ASN A 290 2.81 18.84 -13.53
N LEU A 291 3.24 17.65 -13.09
CA LEU A 291 2.36 16.49 -12.97
C LEU A 291 1.66 16.44 -11.61
N PHE A 292 2.40 16.73 -10.54
CA PHE A 292 1.87 16.64 -9.18
C PHE A 292 1.44 17.99 -8.59
N HIS A 293 1.51 19.09 -9.36
CA HIS A 293 1.08 20.43 -8.95
C HIS A 293 1.63 20.86 -7.58
N GLY A 294 2.82 20.38 -7.21
CA GLY A 294 3.44 20.65 -5.90
C GLY A 294 2.87 19.84 -4.73
N TYR A 295 2.02 18.85 -4.99
CA TYR A 295 1.49 17.93 -3.96
C TYR A 295 2.35 16.67 -3.76
N ALA A 296 3.54 16.64 -4.30
CA ALA A 296 4.56 15.63 -4.08
C ALA A 296 5.92 16.30 -3.79
N SER A 297 6.89 15.51 -3.41
CA SER A 297 8.30 15.92 -3.32
C SER A 297 9.16 14.99 -4.17
N VAL A 298 10.35 15.47 -4.57
CA VAL A 298 11.32 14.61 -5.21
C VAL A 298 11.79 13.55 -4.21
N ALA A 299 11.66 12.29 -4.57
CA ALA A 299 12.24 11.18 -3.82
C ALA A 299 13.65 10.86 -4.34
N ASN A 300 14.62 10.74 -3.45
CA ASN A 300 16.00 10.40 -3.80
C ASN A 300 16.34 8.95 -3.42
N ASN A 301 15.52 8.33 -2.59
CA ASN A 301 15.63 6.93 -2.16
C ASN A 301 14.24 6.37 -1.80
N PRO A 302 14.10 5.06 -1.62
CA PRO A 302 12.80 4.42 -1.34
C PRO A 302 12.33 4.59 0.11
N ILE A 303 13.13 5.16 1.00
CA ILE A 303 12.90 5.25 2.44
C ILE A 303 12.87 6.70 2.95
N GLU A 304 12.39 7.63 2.12
CA GLU A 304 12.34 9.08 2.42
C GLU A 304 11.71 9.43 3.79
N LYS A 305 10.80 8.62 4.28
CA LYS A 305 10.10 8.84 5.56
C LYS A 305 10.72 8.07 6.73
N SER A 306 11.68 7.20 6.47
CA SER A 306 12.31 6.35 7.48
C SER A 306 13.37 7.13 8.26
N PHE A 307 13.64 6.70 9.48
CA PHE A 307 14.79 7.13 10.28
C PHE A 307 16.15 6.82 9.61
N ALA A 308 16.18 5.84 8.69
CA ALA A 308 17.36 5.44 7.94
C ALA A 308 17.56 6.27 6.64
N ASN A 309 16.71 7.28 6.40
CA ASN A 309 16.85 8.14 5.22
C ASN A 309 18.15 8.95 5.27
N ASP A 310 19.00 8.80 4.24
CA ASP A 310 20.14 9.70 4.02
C ASP A 310 19.68 10.93 3.22
N SER A 311 19.39 12.00 3.93
CA SER A 311 18.91 13.25 3.34
C SER A 311 19.98 14.00 2.53
N GLU A 312 21.26 13.64 2.66
CA GLU A 312 22.36 14.23 1.90
C GLU A 312 22.49 13.61 0.51
N PHE A 313 22.02 12.37 0.34
CA PHE A 313 22.07 11.67 -0.93
C PHE A 313 20.99 12.21 -1.90
N LYS A 314 21.42 12.90 -2.96
CA LYS A 314 20.51 13.52 -3.94
C LYS A 314 21.00 13.34 -5.37
N PHE A 315 20.05 13.04 -6.26
CA PHE A 315 20.24 13.12 -7.70
C PHE A 315 19.57 14.40 -8.23
N SER A 316 20.31 15.49 -8.33
CA SER A 316 19.85 16.71 -8.98
C SER A 316 19.88 16.57 -10.51
N TYR A 317 19.01 17.25 -11.22
CA TYR A 317 19.04 17.28 -12.69
C TYR A 317 20.39 17.84 -13.17
N ASP A 318 21.15 17.03 -13.89
CA ASP A 318 22.45 17.38 -14.45
C ASP A 318 22.69 16.60 -15.76
N PRO A 319 22.17 17.11 -16.90
CA PRO A 319 22.31 16.44 -18.18
C PRO A 319 23.76 16.39 -18.70
N GLN A 320 24.66 17.26 -18.20
CA GLN A 320 26.06 17.18 -18.56
C GLN A 320 26.71 15.96 -17.89
N LYS A 321 26.51 15.82 -16.58
CA LYS A 321 27.01 14.67 -15.83
C LYS A 321 26.41 13.35 -16.33
N ALA A 322 25.14 13.37 -16.72
CA ALA A 322 24.48 12.22 -17.37
C ALA A 322 25.22 11.83 -18.67
N ARG A 323 25.57 12.80 -19.50
CA ARG A 323 26.33 12.56 -20.74
C ARG A 323 27.71 11.96 -20.44
N GLU A 324 28.47 12.56 -19.53
CA GLU A 324 29.81 12.07 -19.16
C GLU A 324 29.80 10.62 -18.67
N LEU A 325 28.77 10.22 -17.92
CA LEU A 325 28.59 8.84 -17.46
C LEU A 325 28.28 7.87 -18.61
N LEU A 326 27.44 8.28 -19.58
CA LEU A 326 27.16 7.47 -20.76
C LEU A 326 28.41 7.34 -21.65
N GLU A 327 29.16 8.43 -21.84
CA GLU A 327 30.43 8.40 -22.58
C GLU A 327 31.46 7.48 -21.92
N LYS A 328 31.53 7.48 -20.59
CA LYS A 328 32.37 6.56 -19.82
C LYS A 328 31.96 5.09 -20.03
N SER A 329 30.67 4.82 -20.27
CA SER A 329 30.15 3.48 -20.62
C SER A 329 30.29 3.15 -22.11
N GLY A 330 30.92 4.03 -22.90
CA GLY A 330 31.22 3.80 -24.32
C GLY A 330 30.14 4.30 -25.28
N PHE A 331 29.11 4.97 -24.79
CA PHE A 331 28.07 5.58 -25.65
C PHE A 331 28.53 6.91 -26.22
N LYS A 332 28.17 7.20 -27.47
CA LYS A 332 28.42 8.49 -28.14
C LYS A 332 27.17 8.96 -28.85
N LYS A 333 26.96 10.26 -28.97
CA LYS A 333 25.84 10.79 -29.74
C LYS A 333 26.07 10.60 -31.23
N ASN A 334 25.10 10.00 -31.91
CA ASN A 334 25.05 9.87 -33.35
C ASN A 334 24.60 11.18 -34.02
N LYS A 335 24.55 11.22 -35.36
CA LYS A 335 24.13 12.39 -36.15
C LYS A 335 22.69 12.83 -35.86
N ALA A 336 21.83 11.93 -35.43
CA ALA A 336 20.44 12.22 -35.06
C ALA A 336 20.30 12.75 -33.60
N GLY A 337 21.40 12.80 -32.85
CA GLY A 337 21.42 13.30 -31.48
C GLY A 337 21.15 12.25 -30.40
N PHE A 338 21.05 10.98 -30.78
CA PHE A 338 20.84 9.86 -29.84
C PHE A 338 22.15 9.21 -29.44
N PHE A 339 22.21 8.77 -28.19
CA PHE A 339 23.34 7.99 -27.73
C PHE A 339 23.34 6.60 -28.37
N GLU A 340 24.48 6.16 -28.87
CA GLU A 340 24.68 4.86 -29.45
C GLU A 340 25.99 4.24 -28.99
N LYS A 341 26.02 2.90 -28.96
CA LYS A 341 27.23 2.10 -28.72
C LYS A 341 27.20 0.90 -29.66
N ASP A 342 28.32 0.61 -30.34
CA ASP A 342 28.45 -0.49 -31.27
C ASP A 342 27.35 -0.50 -32.36
N GLY A 343 26.96 0.68 -32.85
CA GLY A 343 25.92 0.87 -33.88
C GLY A 343 24.48 0.67 -33.39
N LYS A 344 24.26 0.49 -32.10
CA LYS A 344 22.91 0.37 -31.50
C LYS A 344 22.61 1.59 -30.67
N GLU A 345 21.49 2.26 -30.96
CA GLU A 345 21.01 3.37 -30.16
C GLU A 345 20.61 2.90 -28.74
N LEU A 346 20.95 3.70 -27.74
CA LEU A 346 20.53 3.52 -26.37
C LEU A 346 19.00 3.73 -26.30
N GLY A 347 18.28 2.70 -25.89
CA GLY A 347 16.84 2.78 -25.81
C GLY A 347 16.22 1.64 -25.02
N PHE A 348 15.01 1.89 -24.49
CA PHE A 348 14.22 0.95 -23.72
C PHE A 348 12.76 1.36 -23.67
N ASP A 349 11.88 0.42 -23.35
CA ASP A 349 10.46 0.64 -23.19
C ASP A 349 10.08 0.85 -21.73
N ILE A 350 9.14 1.79 -21.48
CA ILE A 350 8.64 2.13 -20.14
C ILE A 350 7.20 1.68 -20.02
N TYR A 351 6.92 0.76 -19.13
CA TYR A 351 5.57 0.24 -18.93
C TYR A 351 4.91 0.86 -17.67
N ALA A 352 3.59 1.00 -17.73
CA ALA A 352 2.74 1.39 -16.61
C ALA A 352 1.42 0.62 -16.66
N PHE A 353 0.83 0.32 -15.52
CA PHE A 353 -0.52 -0.22 -15.45
C PHE A 353 -1.53 0.85 -15.86
N ASN A 354 -2.45 0.51 -16.74
CA ASN A 354 -3.39 1.45 -17.35
C ASN A 354 -4.52 1.91 -16.41
N ASN A 355 -4.68 1.28 -15.26
CA ASN A 355 -5.64 1.67 -14.22
C ASN A 355 -5.12 2.78 -13.29
N ASP A 356 -3.82 3.13 -13.34
CA ASP A 356 -3.24 4.24 -12.58
C ASP A 356 -2.81 5.36 -13.54
N ILE A 357 -3.64 6.38 -13.66
CA ILE A 357 -3.41 7.50 -14.58
C ILE A 357 -2.15 8.30 -14.24
N LEU A 358 -1.78 8.39 -12.96
CA LEU A 358 -0.56 9.09 -12.55
C LEU A 358 0.69 8.33 -13.03
N ARG A 359 0.72 7.02 -12.88
CA ARG A 359 1.81 6.18 -13.39
C ARG A 359 1.91 6.25 -14.92
N VAL A 360 0.76 6.22 -15.61
CA VAL A 360 0.71 6.35 -17.08
C VAL A 360 1.26 7.71 -17.53
N ASN A 361 0.87 8.80 -16.88
CA ASN A 361 1.35 10.12 -17.21
C ASN A 361 2.83 10.28 -16.87
N LEU A 362 3.29 9.74 -15.75
CA LEU A 362 4.72 9.73 -15.38
C LEU A 362 5.54 8.97 -16.43
N ALA A 363 5.11 7.79 -16.87
CA ALA A 363 5.79 7.04 -17.92
C ALA A 363 5.91 7.84 -19.23
N LYS A 364 4.85 8.53 -19.65
CA LYS A 364 4.87 9.40 -20.85
C LYS A 364 5.83 10.58 -20.70
N ILE A 365 5.86 11.21 -19.52
CA ILE A 365 6.77 12.33 -19.27
C ILE A 365 8.22 11.83 -19.27
N LEU A 366 8.51 10.73 -18.59
CA LEU A 366 9.84 10.13 -18.57
C LEU A 366 10.31 9.75 -19.99
N SER A 367 9.44 9.15 -20.80
CA SER A 367 9.73 8.86 -22.20
C SER A 367 10.11 10.14 -22.96
N SER A 368 9.36 11.22 -22.79
CA SER A 368 9.67 12.52 -23.44
C SER A 368 10.98 13.14 -22.96
N GLU A 369 11.27 13.08 -21.65
CA GLU A 369 12.51 13.61 -21.10
C GLU A 369 13.74 12.83 -21.60
N PHE A 370 13.66 11.49 -21.67
CA PHE A 370 14.70 10.67 -22.21
C PHE A 370 14.92 10.91 -23.70
N GLU A 371 13.86 11.03 -24.51
CA GLU A 371 13.96 11.35 -25.92
C GLU A 371 14.66 12.72 -26.15
N LYS A 372 14.30 13.74 -25.37
CA LYS A 372 14.97 15.07 -25.41
C LYS A 372 16.44 14.97 -25.06
N PHE A 373 16.81 14.12 -24.12
CA PHE A 373 18.19 13.91 -23.72
C PHE A 373 19.01 13.16 -24.77
N GLY A 374 18.34 12.34 -25.57
CA GLY A 374 18.94 11.52 -26.63
C GLY A 374 18.94 10.01 -26.32
N VAL A 375 17.98 9.56 -25.58
CA VAL A 375 17.75 8.13 -25.28
C VAL A 375 16.38 7.74 -25.87
N ARG A 376 16.33 6.69 -26.68
CA ARG A 376 15.07 6.18 -27.24
C ARG A 376 14.22 5.54 -26.14
N ALA A 377 13.14 6.19 -25.77
CA ALA A 377 12.23 5.66 -24.78
C ALA A 377 10.77 5.73 -25.25
N LYS A 378 10.04 4.63 -25.06
CA LYS A 378 8.60 4.56 -25.42
C LYS A 378 7.78 4.16 -24.22
N ALA A 379 6.70 4.91 -23.96
CA ALA A 379 5.79 4.62 -22.87
C ALA A 379 4.61 3.76 -23.33
N TYR A 380 4.29 2.72 -22.56
CA TYR A 380 3.16 1.81 -22.79
C TYR A 380 2.27 1.72 -21.55
N ALA A 381 0.99 1.99 -21.73
CA ALA A 381 -0.03 1.74 -20.70
C ALA A 381 -0.74 0.42 -21.04
N LYS A 382 -0.66 -0.57 -20.15
CA LYS A 382 -1.20 -1.92 -20.37
C LYS A 382 -1.93 -2.42 -19.12
N PRO A 383 -2.95 -3.30 -19.29
CA PRO A 383 -3.53 -4.02 -18.16
C PRO A 383 -2.48 -4.86 -17.41
N LYS A 384 -2.66 -5.06 -16.12
CA LYS A 384 -1.76 -5.89 -15.27
C LYS A 384 -1.55 -7.30 -15.84
N THR A 385 -2.54 -7.85 -16.54
CA THR A 385 -2.50 -9.18 -17.16
C THR A 385 -1.77 -9.22 -18.51
N ALA A 386 -1.46 -8.07 -19.10
CA ALA A 386 -0.92 -7.98 -20.47
C ALA A 386 0.61 -8.03 -20.54
N PHE A 387 1.31 -7.93 -19.43
CA PHE A 387 2.77 -8.07 -19.36
C PHE A 387 3.22 -8.59 -18.00
N SER A 388 4.36 -9.26 -18.00
CA SER A 388 5.06 -9.62 -16.76
C SER A 388 6.12 -8.57 -16.48
N ILE A 389 6.16 -8.05 -15.27
CA ILE A 389 7.15 -7.08 -14.81
C ILE A 389 8.57 -7.58 -15.05
N SER A 390 8.83 -8.85 -14.79
CA SER A 390 10.16 -9.47 -14.99
C SER A 390 10.61 -9.62 -16.47
N LYS A 391 9.71 -9.32 -17.44
CA LYS A 391 9.97 -9.50 -18.88
C LYS A 391 9.98 -8.19 -19.67
N VAL A 392 9.78 -7.07 -18.99
CA VAL A 392 9.83 -5.73 -19.62
C VAL A 392 11.14 -5.04 -19.25
N ASP A 393 11.57 -4.08 -20.07
CA ASP A 393 12.83 -3.36 -19.86
C ASP A 393 12.79 -2.50 -18.60
N SER A 394 11.66 -1.78 -18.42
CA SER A 394 11.42 -0.94 -17.27
C SER A 394 9.94 -0.73 -17.02
N PHE A 395 9.57 -0.36 -15.80
CA PHE A 395 8.18 -0.02 -15.50
C PHE A 395 8.07 1.02 -14.38
N VAL A 396 6.98 1.80 -14.44
CA VAL A 396 6.66 2.77 -13.38
C VAL A 396 5.82 2.08 -12.32
N ILE A 397 6.36 2.08 -11.11
CA ILE A 397 5.68 1.50 -9.95
C ILE A 397 5.78 2.44 -8.75
N GLY A 398 5.09 2.12 -7.68
CA GLY A 398 5.20 2.83 -6.43
C GLY A 398 4.88 1.92 -5.27
N TRP A 399 5.62 2.13 -4.22
CA TRP A 399 5.42 1.53 -2.90
C TRP A 399 5.64 2.58 -1.85
N GLY A 400 5.31 2.22 -0.63
CA GLY A 400 5.70 2.95 0.54
C GLY A 400 5.99 1.98 1.66
N SER A 401 7.00 2.27 2.47
CA SER A 401 7.20 1.64 3.76
C SER A 401 7.18 2.74 4.80
N PRO A 402 6.06 2.95 5.47
CA PRO A 402 6.00 3.89 6.59
C PRO A 402 6.70 3.35 7.83
N PHE A 403 6.98 2.06 7.86
CA PHE A 403 7.50 1.29 8.99
C PHE A 403 9.02 1.12 8.92
N ASP A 404 9.54 0.10 9.59
CA ASP A 404 10.96 -0.23 9.50
C ASP A 404 11.41 -0.37 8.03
N PRO A 405 12.53 0.26 7.63
CA PRO A 405 12.98 0.26 6.24
C PRO A 405 13.26 -1.14 5.71
N ASP A 406 13.63 -2.08 6.55
CA ASP A 406 13.90 -3.46 6.16
C ASP A 406 12.63 -4.20 5.71
N PHE A 407 11.48 -3.83 6.23
CA PHE A 407 10.21 -4.52 5.97
C PHE A 407 9.84 -4.61 4.47
N HIS A 408 10.15 -3.57 3.70
CA HIS A 408 9.92 -3.55 2.26
C HIS A 408 11.21 -3.55 1.42
N THR A 409 12.21 -2.80 1.87
CA THR A 409 13.40 -2.58 1.05
C THR A 409 14.21 -3.85 0.85
N TYR A 410 14.28 -4.70 1.87
CA TYR A 410 14.97 -5.97 1.76
C TYR A 410 14.37 -6.88 0.66
N ARG A 411 13.03 -6.94 0.58
CA ARG A 411 12.33 -7.73 -0.44
C ARG A 411 12.48 -7.16 -1.84
N ILE A 412 12.52 -5.84 -1.97
CA ILE A 412 12.51 -5.16 -3.27
C ILE A 412 13.92 -4.96 -3.80
N PHE A 413 14.86 -4.61 -2.93
CA PHE A 413 16.23 -4.24 -3.31
C PHE A 413 17.31 -5.21 -2.82
N GLY A 414 16.97 -6.19 -2.00
CA GLY A 414 17.90 -7.22 -1.56
C GLY A 414 18.37 -8.07 -2.72
N GLY A 415 19.67 -8.15 -2.91
CA GLY A 415 20.30 -8.94 -3.97
C GLY A 415 20.37 -10.42 -3.62
N PHE A 416 19.24 -11.13 -3.64
CA PHE A 416 19.22 -12.56 -3.42
C PHE A 416 19.59 -13.29 -4.71
N ALA A 417 20.55 -14.21 -4.59
CA ALA A 417 20.92 -15.10 -5.68
C ALA A 417 19.78 -16.06 -6.09
N ASP A 418 18.79 -16.24 -5.24
CA ASP A 418 17.65 -17.11 -5.49
C ASP A 418 16.41 -16.28 -5.85
N VAL A 419 16.28 -15.97 -7.13
CA VAL A 419 15.09 -15.35 -7.72
C VAL A 419 13.84 -16.24 -7.62
N SER A 420 13.96 -17.50 -7.19
CA SER A 420 12.84 -18.43 -7.08
C SER A 420 11.88 -18.04 -5.93
N VAL A 421 12.34 -17.26 -4.96
CA VAL A 421 11.53 -16.75 -3.87
C VAL A 421 10.62 -15.60 -4.33
N ASN A 422 10.87 -15.04 -5.50
CA ASN A 422 10.13 -13.90 -6.01
C ASN A 422 9.38 -14.26 -7.29
N GLU A 423 8.36 -15.11 -7.13
CA GLU A 423 7.46 -15.50 -8.23
C GLU A 423 6.80 -14.28 -8.90
N ASN A 424 6.82 -13.12 -8.25
CA ASN A 424 6.29 -11.86 -8.76
C ASN A 424 7.33 -11.02 -9.52
N GLY A 425 8.60 -11.41 -9.59
CA GLY A 425 9.64 -10.74 -10.38
C GLY A 425 10.02 -9.34 -9.88
N TRP A 426 9.98 -9.12 -8.59
CA TRP A 426 10.27 -7.81 -7.98
C TRP A 426 11.76 -7.49 -7.82
N ASN A 427 12.64 -8.48 -7.90
CA ASN A 427 14.08 -8.28 -7.88
C ASN A 427 14.57 -7.98 -9.30
N PHE A 428 14.81 -6.72 -9.55
CA PHE A 428 15.43 -6.21 -10.75
C PHE A 428 16.91 -5.94 -10.54
#